data_2767006631b11cb724d276103a9a2300
#
_entry.id   2767006631b11cb724d276103a9a2300
#
_cell.length_a   1.000
_cell.length_b   1.000
_cell.length_c   1.000
_cell.angle_alpha   90.00
_cell.angle_beta   90.00
_cell.angle_gamma   90.00
#
_symmetry.space_group_name_H-M   'P 1'
#
loop_
_entity.id
_entity.type
_entity.pdbx_description
1 polymer ?
#
loop_
_entity_poly.entity_id
_entity_poly.type
_entity_poly.pdbx_seq_one_letter_code
_entity_poly.pdbx_strand_id
1 'polypeptide(L)'
;MVRAAHLSWDQSPKIFEDTLALQLSGCESEATLKAQIDHIDAEIARNTNPDFAQTFRRSITSAVVTRSRYLEDEVEEAVRRGVSQYVILGAGLDSFAYRRPELAKVLHIFEVDHPATQAWKRVRLHAAGVELPANLSLVPVDFEKESLIEKLRMSGYGTDASALFSWLGVTMYLSNDAIFGTLRTVAALAPGTEIIFEYNVPKDLVADEKRTRNNRH
;
A
#
# COMPACT_ATOMS: atom_id res chain seq x y z
N MET A 1 -9.05 2.60 6.27
CA MET A 1 -9.37 3.32 7.54
C MET A 1 -8.25 4.26 7.98
N VAL A 2 -7.00 3.83 8.16
CA VAL A 2 -5.90 4.68 8.68
C VAL A 2 -5.68 5.96 7.87
N ARG A 3 -5.61 5.87 6.52
CA ARG A 3 -5.48 7.04 5.64
C ARG A 3 -6.71 7.97 5.70
N ALA A 4 -7.91 7.40 5.85
CA ALA A 4 -9.12 8.18 6.04
C ALA A 4 -9.10 8.96 7.36
N ALA A 5 -8.72 8.30 8.46
CA ALA A 5 -8.59 8.94 9.77
C ALA A 5 -7.56 10.08 9.75
N HIS A 6 -6.41 9.86 9.10
CA HIS A 6 -5.40 10.89 8.89
C HIS A 6 -5.96 12.12 8.16
N LEU A 7 -6.67 11.89 7.06
CA LEU A 7 -7.25 12.98 6.28
C LEU A 7 -8.31 13.76 7.08
N SER A 8 -9.18 13.07 7.83
CA SER A 8 -10.26 13.71 8.57
C SER A 8 -9.79 14.41 9.85
N TRP A 9 -8.85 13.83 10.61
CA TRP A 9 -8.64 14.25 12.01
C TRP A 9 -7.25 14.78 12.34
N ASP A 10 -6.22 14.50 11.55
CA ASP A 10 -4.90 15.05 11.83
C ASP A 10 -4.81 16.53 11.46
N GLN A 11 -3.86 17.25 12.03
CA GLN A 11 -3.65 18.67 11.77
C GLN A 11 -3.10 18.93 10.37
N SER A 12 -3.39 20.10 9.82
CA SER A 12 -2.76 20.57 8.58
C SER A 12 -1.39 21.22 8.87
N PRO A 13 -0.43 21.13 7.91
CA PRO A 13 -0.56 20.47 6.61
C PRO A 13 -0.59 18.94 6.72
N LYS A 14 -1.39 18.29 5.89
CA LYS A 14 -1.45 16.83 5.84
C LYS A 14 -0.18 16.26 5.20
N ILE A 15 0.36 15.19 5.76
CA ILE A 15 1.50 14.46 5.17
C ILE A 15 1.07 13.78 3.88
N PHE A 16 -0.15 13.22 3.88
CA PHE A 16 -0.69 12.47 2.74
C PHE A 16 -2.20 12.67 2.62
N GLU A 17 -2.67 13.00 1.42
CA GLU A 17 -4.08 13.28 1.17
C GLU A 17 -4.69 12.18 0.29
N ASP A 18 -5.35 11.21 0.93
CA ASP A 18 -6.13 10.19 0.22
C ASP A 18 -7.63 10.50 0.29
N THR A 19 -8.10 11.26 -0.68
CA THR A 19 -9.50 11.71 -0.76
C THR A 19 -10.50 10.58 -0.98
N LEU A 20 -10.04 9.40 -1.43
CA LEU A 20 -10.87 8.22 -1.62
C LEU A 20 -10.83 7.25 -0.43
N ALA A 21 -9.95 7.49 0.55
CA ALA A 21 -9.73 6.55 1.64
C ALA A 21 -10.98 6.23 2.46
N LEU A 22 -11.85 7.21 2.70
CA LEU A 22 -13.09 7.00 3.45
C LEU A 22 -14.05 6.10 2.66
N GLN A 23 -14.31 6.43 1.40
CA GLN A 23 -15.22 5.68 0.54
C GLN A 23 -14.73 4.24 0.32
N LEU A 24 -13.44 4.06 0.03
CA LEU A 24 -12.86 2.74 -0.16
C LEU A 24 -12.79 1.92 1.13
N SER A 25 -12.71 2.55 2.31
CA SER A 25 -12.72 1.84 3.60
C SER A 25 -14.03 1.09 3.86
N GLY A 26 -15.11 1.52 3.20
CA GLY A 26 -16.47 1.01 3.41
C GLY A 26 -17.17 1.63 4.59
N CYS A 27 -16.63 2.71 5.12
CA CYS A 27 -17.34 3.55 6.07
C CYS A 27 -18.18 4.57 5.30
N GLU A 28 -19.46 4.63 5.61
CA GLU A 28 -20.40 5.55 4.97
C GLU A 28 -20.18 7.02 5.41
N SER A 29 -19.53 7.21 6.56
CA SER A 29 -19.29 8.53 7.13
C SER A 29 -18.07 8.53 8.06
N GLU A 30 -17.59 9.73 8.41
CA GLU A 30 -16.56 9.89 9.45
C GLU A 30 -17.03 9.37 10.82
N ALA A 31 -18.32 9.46 11.13
CA ALA A 31 -18.85 8.91 12.36
C ALA A 31 -18.75 7.38 12.40
N THR A 32 -19.06 6.71 11.29
CA THR A 32 -18.91 5.25 11.16
C THR A 32 -17.43 4.85 11.21
N LEU A 33 -16.56 5.62 10.56
CA LEU A 33 -15.11 5.40 10.61
C LEU A 33 -14.59 5.51 12.05
N LYS A 34 -15.05 6.56 12.78
CA LYS A 34 -14.66 6.77 14.17
C LYS A 34 -15.11 5.60 15.06
N ALA A 35 -16.37 5.17 14.94
CA ALA A 35 -16.89 4.06 15.71
C ALA A 35 -16.11 2.75 15.48
N GLN A 36 -15.71 2.47 14.23
CA GLN A 36 -14.88 1.29 13.92
C GLN A 36 -13.46 1.40 14.51
N ILE A 37 -12.85 2.57 14.45
CA ILE A 37 -11.53 2.80 15.05
C ILE A 37 -11.59 2.70 16.56
N ASP A 38 -12.57 3.33 17.20
CA ASP A 38 -12.77 3.27 18.65
C ASP A 38 -12.99 1.82 19.11
N HIS A 39 -13.69 1.01 18.31
CA HIS A 39 -13.87 -0.42 18.58
C HIS A 39 -12.55 -1.19 18.55
N ILE A 40 -11.72 -0.97 17.51
CA ILE A 40 -10.39 -1.59 17.39
C ILE A 40 -9.48 -1.16 18.55
N ASP A 41 -9.44 0.14 18.87
CA ASP A 41 -8.66 0.66 19.99
C ASP A 41 -9.08 0.01 21.32
N ALA A 42 -10.40 -0.17 21.54
CA ALA A 42 -10.94 -0.84 22.72
C ALA A 42 -10.56 -2.33 22.77
N GLU A 43 -10.50 -3.02 21.62
CA GLU A 43 -10.03 -4.40 21.55
C GLU A 43 -8.54 -4.54 21.88
N ILE A 44 -7.72 -3.66 21.36
CA ILE A 44 -6.29 -3.61 21.69
C ILE A 44 -6.12 -3.30 23.18
N ALA A 45 -6.82 -2.30 23.70
CA ALA A 45 -6.74 -1.87 25.10
C ALA A 45 -7.13 -2.97 26.10
N ARG A 46 -8.07 -3.86 25.73
CA ARG A 46 -8.47 -5.02 26.57
C ARG A 46 -7.31 -5.99 26.81
N ASN A 47 -6.41 -6.13 25.84
CA ASN A 47 -5.26 -7.03 25.90
C ASN A 47 -3.96 -6.34 26.32
N THR A 48 -3.99 -5.01 26.46
CA THR A 48 -2.85 -4.17 26.82
C THR A 48 -3.28 -3.10 27.84
N ASN A 49 -3.31 -1.84 27.41
CA ASN A 49 -3.90 -0.70 28.11
C ASN A 49 -4.27 0.40 27.11
N PRO A 50 -5.10 1.39 27.50
CA PRO A 50 -5.55 2.47 26.60
C PRO A 50 -4.43 3.32 26.02
N ASP A 51 -3.39 3.63 26.79
CA ASP A 51 -2.25 4.44 26.33
C ASP A 51 -1.44 3.70 25.26
N PHE A 52 -1.26 2.39 25.44
CA PHE A 52 -0.63 1.56 24.42
C PHE A 52 -1.47 1.54 23.12
N ALA A 53 -2.78 1.32 23.20
CA ALA A 53 -3.67 1.29 22.04
C ALA A 53 -3.57 2.60 21.26
N GLN A 54 -3.62 3.75 21.93
CA GLN A 54 -3.49 5.05 21.30
C GLN A 54 -2.12 5.26 20.65
N THR A 55 -1.03 4.90 21.35
CA THR A 55 0.33 5.03 20.85
C THR A 55 0.55 4.14 19.64
N PHE A 56 0.08 2.90 19.71
CA PHE A 56 0.14 1.93 18.62
C PHE A 56 -0.59 2.43 17.36
N ARG A 57 -1.82 2.93 17.53
CA ARG A 57 -2.58 3.52 16.43
C ARG A 57 -1.85 4.70 15.79
N ARG A 58 -1.30 5.63 16.60
CA ARG A 58 -0.52 6.76 16.09
C ARG A 58 0.71 6.29 15.30
N SER A 59 1.41 5.28 15.80
CA SER A 59 2.58 4.71 15.13
C SER A 59 2.22 4.09 13.79
N ILE A 60 1.14 3.31 13.73
CA ILE A 60 0.66 2.73 12.46
C ILE A 60 0.22 3.83 11.50
N THR A 61 -0.53 4.82 11.97
CA THR A 61 -0.97 5.94 11.12
C THR A 61 0.23 6.66 10.54
N SER A 62 1.20 7.05 11.36
CA SER A 62 2.43 7.70 10.92
C SER A 62 3.19 6.86 9.89
N ALA A 63 3.39 5.56 10.16
CA ALA A 63 4.08 4.67 9.24
C ALA A 63 3.36 4.58 7.88
N VAL A 64 2.04 4.37 7.89
CA VAL A 64 1.25 4.24 6.65
C VAL A 64 1.24 5.52 5.83
N VAL A 65 1.03 6.69 6.44
CA VAL A 65 0.94 7.94 5.67
C VAL A 65 2.30 8.40 5.16
N THR A 66 3.36 8.23 5.98
CA THR A 66 4.73 8.59 5.57
C THR A 66 5.22 7.72 4.41
N ARG A 67 5.03 6.39 4.50
CA ARG A 67 5.44 5.50 3.41
C ARG A 67 4.65 5.76 2.12
N SER A 68 3.34 6.10 2.25
CA SER A 68 2.52 6.43 1.09
C SER A 68 2.97 7.73 0.44
N ARG A 69 3.32 8.75 1.23
CA ARG A 69 3.85 10.02 0.73
C ARG A 69 5.21 9.79 0.05
N TYR A 70 6.13 9.12 0.72
CA TYR A 70 7.45 8.79 0.17
C TYR A 70 7.32 8.07 -1.17
N LEU A 71 6.45 7.05 -1.24
CA LEU A 71 6.24 6.32 -2.48
C LEU A 71 5.73 7.21 -3.62
N GLU A 72 4.76 8.10 -3.36
CA GLU A 72 4.26 8.99 -4.43
C GLU A 72 5.33 9.99 -4.89
N ASP A 73 6.19 10.48 -4.01
CA ASP A 73 7.34 11.30 -4.37
C ASP A 73 8.31 10.53 -5.29
N GLU A 74 8.58 9.25 -4.99
CA GLU A 74 9.42 8.39 -5.83
C GLU A 74 8.78 8.05 -7.17
N VAL A 75 7.44 7.88 -7.23
CA VAL A 75 6.72 7.71 -8.49
C VAL A 75 6.88 8.96 -9.37
N GLU A 76 6.73 10.16 -8.79
CA GLU A 76 6.94 11.40 -9.53
C GLU A 76 8.37 11.50 -10.07
N GLU A 77 9.37 11.13 -9.27
CA GLU A 77 10.76 11.13 -9.69
C GLU A 77 11.03 10.10 -10.78
N ALA A 78 10.47 8.89 -10.67
CA ALA A 78 10.57 7.85 -11.69
C ALA A 78 9.98 8.33 -13.04
N VAL A 79 8.82 8.97 -13.01
CA VAL A 79 8.20 9.59 -14.21
C VAL A 79 9.11 10.65 -14.82
N ARG A 80 9.75 11.50 -14.01
CA ARG A 80 10.72 12.50 -14.50
C ARG A 80 11.94 11.86 -15.17
N ARG A 81 12.34 10.66 -14.73
CA ARG A 81 13.40 9.86 -15.37
C ARG A 81 12.93 9.08 -16.61
N GLY A 82 11.65 9.17 -16.98
CA GLY A 82 11.09 8.53 -18.16
C GLY A 82 10.50 7.14 -17.92
N VAL A 83 10.30 6.71 -16.67
CA VAL A 83 9.58 5.48 -16.35
C VAL A 83 8.11 5.63 -16.76
N SER A 84 7.59 4.67 -17.52
CA SER A 84 6.22 4.66 -18.04
C SER A 84 5.38 3.51 -17.51
N GLN A 85 5.92 2.64 -16.68
CA GLN A 85 5.24 1.49 -16.08
C GLN A 85 5.36 1.53 -14.56
N TYR A 86 4.22 1.44 -13.88
CA TYR A 86 4.17 1.39 -12.42
C TYR A 86 3.40 0.15 -11.96
N VAL A 87 4.03 -0.69 -11.17
CA VAL A 87 3.46 -1.95 -10.67
C VAL A 87 3.28 -1.88 -9.16
N ILE A 88 2.05 -2.03 -8.70
CA ILE A 88 1.69 -2.03 -7.28
C ILE A 88 1.43 -3.47 -6.85
N LEU A 89 2.38 -4.05 -6.12
CA LEU A 89 2.28 -5.42 -5.61
C LEU A 89 1.50 -5.45 -4.28
N GLY A 90 0.41 -6.21 -4.24
CA GLY A 90 -0.52 -6.22 -3.13
C GLY A 90 -1.30 -4.91 -3.02
N ALA A 91 -1.90 -4.47 -4.13
CA ALA A 91 -2.53 -3.16 -4.25
C ALA A 91 -3.66 -2.90 -3.24
N GLY A 92 -4.33 -3.94 -2.73
CA GLY A 92 -5.39 -3.79 -1.74
C GLY A 92 -6.39 -2.70 -2.09
N LEU A 93 -6.53 -1.74 -1.20
CA LEU A 93 -7.31 -0.52 -1.42
C LEU A 93 -6.42 0.69 -1.77
N ASP A 94 -5.32 0.47 -2.47
CA ASP A 94 -4.54 1.58 -3.02
C ASP A 94 -5.42 2.45 -3.91
N SER A 95 -5.22 3.75 -3.87
CA SER A 95 -6.06 4.74 -4.57
C SER A 95 -5.27 5.60 -5.55
N PHE A 96 -3.97 5.33 -5.74
CA PHE A 96 -3.07 6.13 -6.57
C PHE A 96 -3.63 6.36 -7.98
N ALA A 97 -3.98 5.29 -8.68
CA ALA A 97 -4.46 5.36 -10.08
C ALA A 97 -5.69 6.26 -10.26
N TYR A 98 -6.49 6.40 -9.22
CA TYR A 98 -7.74 7.17 -9.24
C TYR A 98 -7.58 8.61 -8.74
N ARG A 99 -6.61 8.86 -7.85
CA ARG A 99 -6.36 10.18 -7.24
C ARG A 99 -5.35 11.03 -7.99
N ARG A 100 -4.47 10.39 -8.76
CA ARG A 100 -3.36 11.04 -9.45
C ARG A 100 -3.52 10.93 -10.98
N PRO A 101 -4.63 11.48 -11.54
CA PRO A 101 -4.92 11.35 -12.97
C PRO A 101 -3.85 12.01 -13.85
N GLU A 102 -3.10 13.00 -13.33
CA GLU A 102 -2.01 13.64 -14.05
C GLU A 102 -0.81 12.69 -14.26
N LEU A 103 -0.48 11.86 -13.28
CA LEU A 103 0.55 10.82 -13.39
C LEU A 103 0.02 9.60 -14.13
N ALA A 104 -1.24 9.25 -13.91
CA ALA A 104 -1.88 8.15 -14.59
C ALA A 104 -1.91 8.34 -16.12
N LYS A 105 -1.91 9.56 -16.65
CA LYS A 105 -1.85 9.83 -18.10
C LYS A 105 -0.54 9.42 -18.77
N VAL A 106 0.56 9.37 -18.01
CA VAL A 106 1.90 9.04 -18.51
C VAL A 106 2.40 7.68 -18.08
N LEU A 107 1.69 7.03 -17.15
CA LEU A 107 2.00 5.71 -16.64
C LEU A 107 0.97 4.69 -17.12
N HIS A 108 1.43 3.49 -17.48
CA HIS A 108 0.59 2.30 -17.42
C HIS A 108 0.71 1.69 -16.02
N ILE A 109 -0.38 1.59 -15.31
CA ILE A 109 -0.42 1.14 -13.93
C ILE A 109 -0.92 -0.31 -13.88
N PHE A 110 -0.21 -1.16 -13.13
CA PHE A 110 -0.57 -2.55 -12.90
C PHE A 110 -0.83 -2.74 -11.41
N GLU A 111 -2.09 -2.91 -11.04
CA GLU A 111 -2.44 -3.31 -9.68
C GLU A 111 -2.47 -4.83 -9.58
N VAL A 112 -1.48 -5.38 -8.90
CA VAL A 112 -1.34 -6.82 -8.67
C VAL A 112 -1.84 -7.15 -7.27
N ASP A 113 -2.78 -8.10 -7.18
CA ASP A 113 -3.29 -8.57 -5.88
C ASP A 113 -3.97 -9.93 -6.03
N HIS A 114 -4.24 -10.56 -4.90
CA HIS A 114 -5.04 -11.78 -4.86
C HIS A 114 -6.42 -11.57 -5.51
N PRO A 115 -6.93 -12.53 -6.32
CA PRO A 115 -8.19 -12.38 -7.03
C PRO A 115 -9.37 -11.94 -6.16
N ALA A 116 -9.47 -12.48 -4.94
CA ALA A 116 -10.54 -12.11 -4.00
C ALA A 116 -10.44 -10.65 -3.53
N THR A 117 -9.22 -10.16 -3.27
CA THR A 117 -8.97 -8.76 -2.90
C THR A 117 -9.33 -7.81 -4.03
N GLN A 118 -8.97 -8.17 -5.26
CA GLN A 118 -9.35 -7.37 -6.43
C GLN A 118 -10.86 -7.33 -6.67
N ALA A 119 -11.54 -8.46 -6.51
CA ALA A 119 -13.01 -8.50 -6.60
C ALA A 119 -13.66 -7.58 -5.55
N TRP A 120 -13.17 -7.64 -4.31
CA TRP A 120 -13.63 -6.77 -3.24
C TRP A 120 -13.35 -5.28 -3.54
N LYS A 121 -12.16 -4.93 -4.03
CA LYS A 121 -11.84 -3.55 -4.45
C LYS A 121 -12.77 -3.04 -5.53
N ARG A 122 -13.07 -3.85 -6.57
CA ARG A 122 -14.02 -3.47 -7.63
C ARG A 122 -15.39 -3.12 -7.08
N VAL A 123 -15.90 -3.89 -6.12
CA VAL A 123 -17.18 -3.58 -5.45
C VAL A 123 -17.11 -2.23 -4.74
N ARG A 124 -16.01 -1.92 -4.04
CA ARG A 124 -15.81 -0.65 -3.34
C ARG A 124 -15.72 0.54 -4.30
N LEU A 125 -14.96 0.40 -5.38
CA LEU A 125 -14.86 1.44 -6.42
C LEU A 125 -16.20 1.72 -7.06
N HIS A 126 -16.94 0.68 -7.42
CA HIS A 126 -18.29 0.83 -7.99
C HIS A 126 -19.24 1.55 -7.01
N ALA A 127 -19.25 1.14 -5.74
CA ALA A 127 -20.08 1.79 -4.71
C ALA A 127 -19.70 3.27 -4.49
N ALA A 128 -18.41 3.62 -4.69
CA ALA A 128 -17.92 5.00 -4.62
C ALA A 128 -18.12 5.80 -5.91
N GLY A 129 -18.70 5.22 -6.97
CA GLY A 129 -18.87 5.87 -8.27
C GLY A 129 -17.54 6.14 -8.98
N VAL A 130 -16.47 5.38 -8.66
CA VAL A 130 -15.15 5.55 -9.24
C VAL A 130 -14.97 4.60 -10.42
N GLU A 131 -14.71 5.16 -11.59
CA GLU A 131 -14.41 4.40 -12.80
C GLU A 131 -12.94 3.97 -12.85
N LEU A 132 -12.69 2.82 -13.51
CA LEU A 132 -11.33 2.35 -13.74
C LEU A 132 -10.68 3.19 -14.85
N PRO A 133 -9.50 3.79 -14.62
CA PRO A 133 -8.77 4.48 -15.67
C PRO A 133 -8.37 3.54 -16.81
N ALA A 134 -8.37 4.02 -18.05
CA ALA A 134 -8.06 3.22 -19.24
C ALA A 134 -6.63 2.65 -19.26
N ASN A 135 -5.72 3.28 -18.53
CA ASN A 135 -4.31 2.88 -18.39
C ASN A 135 -4.04 2.05 -17.12
N LEU A 136 -5.08 1.56 -16.47
CA LEU A 136 -4.98 0.68 -15.31
C LEU A 136 -5.31 -0.76 -15.71
N SER A 137 -4.39 -1.68 -15.43
CA SER A 137 -4.59 -3.12 -15.54
C SER A 137 -4.70 -3.72 -14.14
N LEU A 138 -5.79 -4.42 -13.87
CA LEU A 138 -5.93 -5.23 -12.66
C LEU A 138 -5.43 -6.64 -12.95
N VAL A 139 -4.35 -7.03 -12.26
CA VAL A 139 -3.61 -8.29 -12.49
C VAL A 139 -3.83 -9.23 -11.30
N PRO A 140 -4.73 -10.20 -11.40
CA PRO A 140 -4.96 -11.15 -10.31
C PRO A 140 -3.79 -12.13 -10.21
N VAL A 141 -3.14 -12.20 -9.04
CA VAL A 141 -2.00 -13.09 -8.76
C VAL A 141 -2.07 -13.61 -7.33
N ASP A 142 -1.98 -14.92 -7.17
CA ASP A 142 -1.63 -15.57 -5.90
C ASP A 142 -0.10 -15.71 -5.86
N PHE A 143 0.57 -14.87 -5.08
CA PHE A 143 2.05 -14.82 -4.99
C PHE A 143 2.68 -16.15 -4.53
N GLU A 144 1.91 -17.03 -3.88
CA GLU A 144 2.41 -18.32 -3.42
C GLU A 144 2.33 -19.41 -4.50
N LYS A 145 1.58 -19.18 -5.60
CA LYS A 145 1.24 -20.23 -6.56
C LYS A 145 1.47 -19.87 -8.01
N GLU A 146 1.48 -18.58 -8.32
CA GLU A 146 1.46 -18.11 -9.71
C GLU A 146 2.71 -17.29 -10.05
N SER A 147 3.07 -17.31 -11.32
CA SER A 147 4.18 -16.52 -11.85
C SER A 147 3.76 -15.06 -12.04
N LEU A 148 4.33 -14.16 -11.23
CA LEU A 148 4.11 -12.72 -11.34
C LEU A 148 4.39 -12.20 -12.75
N ILE A 149 5.54 -12.58 -13.33
CA ILE A 149 5.96 -12.04 -14.63
C ILE A 149 5.07 -12.52 -15.78
N GLU A 150 4.59 -13.76 -15.74
CA GLU A 150 3.67 -14.27 -16.77
C GLU A 150 2.34 -13.51 -16.72
N LYS A 151 1.80 -13.29 -15.53
CA LYS A 151 0.55 -12.53 -15.36
C LYS A 151 0.69 -11.07 -15.79
N LEU A 152 1.80 -10.43 -15.46
CA LEU A 152 2.10 -9.07 -15.89
C LEU A 152 2.18 -8.99 -17.42
N ARG A 153 2.92 -9.92 -18.07
CA ARG A 153 3.01 -9.98 -19.55
C ARG A 153 1.65 -10.16 -20.21
N MET A 154 0.83 -11.05 -19.68
CA MET A 154 -0.55 -11.26 -20.18
C MET A 154 -1.41 -10.02 -20.05
N SER A 155 -1.07 -9.11 -19.13
CA SER A 155 -1.77 -7.86 -18.88
C SER A 155 -1.15 -6.65 -19.59
N GLY A 156 -0.18 -6.88 -20.49
CA GLY A 156 0.43 -5.84 -21.32
C GLY A 156 1.70 -5.21 -20.73
N TYR A 157 2.31 -5.80 -19.68
CA TYR A 157 3.59 -5.33 -19.16
C TYR A 157 4.72 -5.56 -20.15
N GLY A 158 5.44 -4.49 -20.47
CA GLY A 158 6.61 -4.51 -21.36
C GLY A 158 7.90 -4.82 -20.59
N THR A 159 8.50 -5.98 -20.83
CA THR A 159 9.71 -6.41 -20.12
C THR A 159 10.99 -5.70 -20.55
N ASP A 160 10.95 -4.99 -21.69
CA ASP A 160 12.12 -4.31 -22.27
C ASP A 160 12.28 -2.86 -21.81
N ALA A 161 11.29 -2.34 -21.09
CA ALA A 161 11.27 -1.01 -20.52
C ALA A 161 11.41 -1.07 -19.00
N SER A 162 12.11 -0.08 -18.44
CA SER A 162 12.20 0.07 -16.98
C SER A 162 10.84 0.35 -16.34
N ALA A 163 10.68 -0.10 -15.12
CA ALA A 163 9.45 0.08 -14.34
C ALA A 163 9.77 0.44 -12.88
N LEU A 164 8.83 1.10 -12.22
CA LEU A 164 8.83 1.20 -10.77
C LEU A 164 7.87 0.17 -10.19
N PHE A 165 8.33 -0.57 -9.20
CA PHE A 165 7.52 -1.48 -8.40
C PHE A 165 7.36 -0.92 -6.99
N SER A 166 6.17 -1.00 -6.44
CA SER A 166 5.93 -0.77 -5.02
C SER A 166 5.35 -2.01 -4.35
N TRP A 167 5.82 -2.30 -3.12
CA TRP A 167 5.40 -3.48 -2.38
C TRP A 167 5.31 -3.15 -0.89
N LEU A 168 4.22 -2.48 -0.51
CA LEU A 168 4.03 -1.92 0.82
C LEU A 168 2.90 -2.62 1.59
N GLY A 169 3.17 -3.03 2.83
CA GLY A 169 2.17 -3.63 3.71
C GLY A 169 1.81 -5.08 3.36
N VAL A 170 2.68 -5.81 2.66
CA VAL A 170 2.38 -7.15 2.11
C VAL A 170 3.36 -8.22 2.55
N THR A 171 4.66 -7.94 2.57
CA THR A 171 5.71 -8.94 2.80
C THR A 171 5.53 -9.75 4.08
N MET A 172 4.96 -9.15 5.13
CA MET A 172 4.71 -9.82 6.41
C MET A 172 3.68 -10.95 6.35
N TYR A 173 2.94 -11.07 5.25
CA TYR A 173 1.91 -12.10 5.04
C TYR A 173 2.38 -13.22 4.12
N LEU A 174 3.61 -13.15 3.59
CA LEU A 174 4.14 -14.07 2.60
C LEU A 174 5.27 -14.93 3.18
N SER A 175 5.47 -16.10 2.58
CA SER A 175 6.63 -16.94 2.85
C SER A 175 7.92 -16.27 2.34
N ASN A 176 9.06 -16.61 2.95
CA ASN A 176 10.36 -16.14 2.47
C ASN A 176 10.62 -16.53 1.01
N ASP A 177 10.17 -17.70 0.58
CA ASP A 177 10.35 -18.17 -0.78
C ASP A 177 9.57 -17.29 -1.78
N ALA A 178 8.32 -16.91 -1.45
CA ALA A 178 7.52 -15.98 -2.24
C ALA A 178 8.16 -14.59 -2.30
N ILE A 179 8.67 -14.08 -1.16
CA ILE A 179 9.34 -12.79 -1.10
C ILE A 179 10.58 -12.77 -1.99
N PHE A 180 11.51 -13.71 -1.78
CA PHE A 180 12.74 -13.76 -2.55
C PHE A 180 12.50 -14.15 -4.01
N GLY A 181 11.48 -14.96 -4.31
CA GLY A 181 11.05 -15.26 -5.67
C GLY A 181 10.62 -14.00 -6.42
N THR A 182 9.78 -13.18 -5.78
CA THR A 182 9.33 -11.89 -6.34
C THR A 182 10.48 -10.92 -6.54
N LEU A 183 11.38 -10.76 -5.55
CA LEU A 183 12.54 -9.88 -5.67
C LEU A 183 13.48 -10.31 -6.79
N ARG A 184 13.74 -11.63 -6.94
CA ARG A 184 14.53 -12.17 -8.07
C ARG A 184 13.86 -11.89 -9.42
N THR A 185 12.54 -12.01 -9.49
CA THR A 185 11.77 -11.70 -10.70
C THR A 185 11.96 -10.25 -11.10
N VAL A 186 11.80 -9.31 -10.16
CA VAL A 186 11.97 -7.87 -10.43
C VAL A 186 13.41 -7.54 -10.80
N ALA A 187 14.39 -8.12 -10.10
CA ALA A 187 15.82 -7.91 -10.37
C ALA A 187 16.28 -8.41 -11.75
N ALA A 188 15.53 -9.32 -12.38
CA ALA A 188 15.80 -9.83 -13.71
C ALA A 188 15.14 -9.03 -14.85
N LEU A 189 14.41 -7.95 -14.55
CA LEU A 189 13.75 -7.08 -15.53
C LEU A 189 14.75 -6.09 -16.16
N ALA A 190 14.24 -5.23 -17.05
CA ALA A 190 15.05 -4.25 -17.77
C ALA A 190 15.89 -3.38 -16.83
N PRO A 191 17.13 -3.02 -17.21
CA PRO A 191 17.96 -2.09 -16.44
C PRO A 191 17.23 -0.79 -16.12
N GLY A 192 17.41 -0.27 -14.91
CA GLY A 192 16.68 0.91 -14.40
C GLY A 192 15.31 0.58 -13.80
N THR A 193 14.92 -0.70 -13.75
CA THR A 193 13.76 -1.12 -12.95
C THR A 193 14.10 -1.04 -11.47
N GLU A 194 13.20 -0.43 -10.70
CA GLU A 194 13.34 -0.19 -9.25
C GLU A 194 12.19 -0.84 -8.48
N ILE A 195 12.46 -1.23 -7.24
CA ILE A 195 11.42 -1.70 -6.31
C ILE A 195 11.55 -1.00 -4.96
N ILE A 196 10.44 -0.44 -4.49
CA ILE A 196 10.30 0.12 -3.14
C ILE A 196 9.47 -0.85 -2.33
N PHE A 197 10.04 -1.40 -1.28
CA PHE A 197 9.34 -2.36 -0.43
C PHE A 197 9.66 -2.15 1.05
N GLU A 198 8.79 -2.64 1.90
CA GLU A 198 9.01 -2.68 3.34
C GLU A 198 9.06 -4.12 3.84
N TYR A 199 9.77 -4.31 4.96
CA TYR A 199 9.84 -5.58 5.66
C TYR A 199 9.92 -5.35 7.17
N ASN A 200 9.48 -6.34 7.93
CA ASN A 200 9.60 -6.30 9.38
C ASN A 200 10.95 -6.85 9.83
N VAL A 201 11.65 -6.06 10.64
CA VAL A 201 12.90 -6.52 11.26
C VAL A 201 12.55 -7.35 12.49
N PRO A 202 13.15 -8.56 12.67
CA PRO A 202 13.03 -9.35 13.88
C PRO A 202 13.42 -8.54 15.13
N LYS A 203 12.71 -8.79 16.24
CA LYS A 203 12.88 -7.98 17.48
C LYS A 203 14.29 -8.04 18.07
N ASP A 204 15.00 -9.12 17.85
CA ASP A 204 16.38 -9.34 18.29
C ASP A 204 17.40 -8.51 17.51
N LEU A 205 17.05 -8.07 16.29
CA LEU A 205 17.87 -7.17 15.47
C LEU A 205 17.57 -5.69 15.70
N VAL A 206 16.55 -5.36 16.50
CA VAL A 206 16.26 -3.97 16.87
C VAL A 206 17.23 -3.57 17.99
N ALA A 207 18.07 -2.55 17.73
CA ALA A 207 19.09 -2.08 18.68
C ALA A 207 18.53 -1.81 20.08
N ASP A 208 19.30 -2.15 21.11
CA ASP A 208 18.91 -2.09 22.54
C ASP A 208 18.42 -0.70 23.00
N GLU A 209 18.83 0.37 22.36
CA GLU A 209 18.36 1.74 22.67
C GLU A 209 16.85 1.92 22.52
N LYS A 210 16.21 1.18 21.59
CA LYS A 210 14.74 1.16 21.47
C LYS A 210 14.08 0.21 22.47
N ARG A 211 14.77 -0.84 22.91
CA ARG A 211 14.29 -1.77 23.95
C ARG A 211 14.16 -1.08 25.31
N THR A 212 15.11 -0.23 25.66
CA THR A 212 15.14 0.50 26.94
C THR A 212 14.03 1.53 27.06
N ARG A 213 13.52 2.04 25.94
CA ARG A 213 12.44 3.04 25.91
C ARG A 213 11.06 2.40 26.08
N ASN A 214 10.88 1.14 25.66
CA ASN A 214 9.62 0.39 25.81
C ASN A 214 9.47 -0.32 27.16
N ASN A 215 10.54 -0.45 27.94
CA ASN A 215 10.52 -1.10 29.27
C ASN A 215 10.41 -0.10 30.44
N ARG A 216 10.19 1.19 30.17
CA ARG A 216 10.06 2.23 31.21
C ARG A 216 8.63 2.75 31.39
N HIS A 217 7.63 1.92 31.07
CA HIS A 217 6.22 2.20 31.37
C HIS A 217 5.57 1.00 32.03
#